data_b0aabb103d844850fbb1ae6b3170c47b
#
_entry.id   b0aabb103d844850fbb1ae6b3170c47b
#
_cell.length_a   1.000
_cell.length_b   1.000
_cell.length_c   1.000
_cell.angle_alpha   90.00
_cell.angle_beta   90.00
_cell.angle_gamma   90.00
#
_symmetry.space_group_name_H-M   'P 1'
#
loop_
_entity.id
_entity.type
_entity.pdbx_description
1 polymer ?
#
loop_
_entity_poly.entity_id
_entity_poly.type
_entity_poly.pdbx_seq_one_letter_code
_entity_poly.pdbx_strand_id
1 'polypeptide(L)'
;MRLDESDAFRMLTARVDALFDRAVGAPVSSPFLTPAEQYFLARRLESTGRAGQTLFFGGAPGAQRRKLFVLPEYLTALADGDDLYETTVQFLGADAFRDITVLKIAGGGFRDFSHRDYLGSLLSLGLERDVIGDIAPIDEYTAYVFVDCRVAGFLLDTELRVASDRVKVTRAALPAGYRIERKFKPIADTVASPRLDGVVAALCNLSREAAKEKIVAGEVEHNYEIAARPDAAVAAGDVLSVRGVGKFEVESVSDPTRKGRFRLIARKYI
;
A
#
# COMPACT_ATOMS: atom_id res chain seq x y z
N MET A 1 0.91 -11.91 18.17
CA MET A 1 -0.45 -12.05 17.61
C MET A 1 -0.36 -11.64 16.16
N ARG A 2 -0.76 -12.47 15.25
CA ARG A 2 -0.78 -12.18 13.81
C ARG A 2 -1.88 -11.15 13.53
N LEU A 3 -1.74 -10.36 12.48
CA LEU A 3 -2.75 -9.37 12.12
C LEU A 3 -4.09 -10.03 11.78
N ASP A 4 -4.05 -11.14 11.04
CA ASP A 4 -5.23 -11.92 10.62
C ASP A 4 -5.98 -12.59 11.78
N GLU A 5 -5.35 -12.75 12.95
CA GLU A 5 -5.95 -13.27 14.18
C GLU A 5 -6.49 -12.16 15.10
N SER A 6 -6.26 -10.88 14.77
CA SER A 6 -6.65 -9.74 15.60
C SER A 6 -8.16 -9.45 15.51
N ASP A 7 -8.75 -8.93 16.58
CA ASP A 7 -10.14 -8.47 16.58
C ASP A 7 -10.38 -7.37 15.55
N ALA A 8 -9.41 -6.48 15.38
CA ALA A 8 -9.48 -5.41 14.39
C ALA A 8 -9.59 -5.97 12.96
N PHE A 9 -8.83 -7.02 12.64
CA PHE A 9 -8.89 -7.65 11.33
C PHE A 9 -10.20 -8.44 11.13
N ARG A 10 -10.71 -9.10 12.19
CA ARG A 10 -12.03 -9.74 12.13
C ARG A 10 -13.14 -8.72 11.88
N MET A 11 -13.10 -7.56 12.52
CA MET A 11 -14.03 -6.47 12.25
C MET A 11 -13.91 -5.93 10.83
N LEU A 12 -12.68 -5.78 10.34
CA LEU A 12 -12.42 -5.35 8.96
C LEU A 12 -13.00 -6.35 7.96
N THR A 13 -12.76 -7.65 8.14
CA THR A 13 -13.30 -8.68 7.25
C THR A 13 -14.82 -8.71 7.23
N ALA A 14 -15.48 -8.57 8.39
CA ALA A 14 -16.93 -8.50 8.48
C ALA A 14 -17.49 -7.26 7.73
N ARG A 15 -16.82 -6.10 7.85
CA ARG A 15 -17.18 -4.91 7.08
C ARG A 15 -17.00 -5.12 5.58
N VAL A 16 -15.93 -5.80 5.16
CA VAL A 16 -15.70 -6.12 3.74
C VAL A 16 -16.75 -7.10 3.23
N ASP A 17 -17.09 -8.13 3.99
CA ASP A 17 -18.14 -9.07 3.60
C ASP A 17 -19.49 -8.35 3.36
N ALA A 18 -19.85 -7.37 4.19
CA ALA A 18 -21.05 -6.55 4.01
C ALA A 18 -21.00 -5.61 2.78
N LEU A 19 -19.84 -5.35 2.19
CA LEU A 19 -19.76 -4.57 0.96
C LEU A 19 -20.30 -5.34 -0.25
N PHE A 20 -20.17 -6.66 -0.27
CA PHE A 20 -20.66 -7.48 -1.37
C PHE A 20 -22.19 -7.37 -1.53
N ASP A 21 -22.93 -7.34 -0.42
CA ASP A 21 -24.38 -7.17 -0.44
C ASP A 21 -24.80 -5.77 -0.92
N ARG A 22 -23.90 -4.79 -0.83
CA ARG A 22 -24.16 -3.39 -1.19
C ARG A 22 -23.71 -3.04 -2.61
N ALA A 23 -22.85 -3.84 -3.22
CA ALA A 23 -22.27 -3.59 -4.55
C ALA A 23 -23.25 -3.99 -5.67
N VAL A 24 -24.45 -3.43 -5.70
CA VAL A 24 -25.50 -3.79 -6.66
C VAL A 24 -25.47 -2.88 -7.90
N GLY A 25 -25.51 -1.58 -7.72
CA GLY A 25 -25.63 -0.59 -8.80
C GLY A 25 -24.37 0.20 -9.07
N ALA A 26 -23.45 0.27 -8.11
CA ALA A 26 -22.20 1.02 -8.21
C ALA A 26 -21.12 0.34 -7.34
N PRO A 27 -19.83 0.57 -7.65
CA PRO A 27 -18.75 0.17 -6.76
C PRO A 27 -18.92 0.73 -5.35
N VAL A 28 -18.60 -0.07 -4.35
CA VAL A 28 -18.57 0.34 -2.95
C VAL A 28 -17.19 0.05 -2.37
N SER A 29 -16.72 0.87 -1.44
CA SER A 29 -15.36 0.74 -0.95
C SER A 29 -15.24 0.57 0.56
N SER A 30 -14.12 -0.05 0.97
CA SER A 30 -13.65 -0.03 2.35
C SER A 30 -13.05 1.34 2.72
N PRO A 31 -12.72 1.60 3.99
CA PRO A 31 -11.73 2.61 4.35
C PRO A 31 -10.38 2.38 3.67
N PHE A 32 -9.45 3.34 3.77
CA PHE A 32 -8.07 3.13 3.31
C PHE A 32 -7.35 2.09 4.18
N LEU A 33 -6.83 1.09 3.52
CA LEU A 33 -6.15 -0.05 4.11
C LEU A 33 -4.63 0.14 4.11
N THR A 34 -3.99 -0.34 5.14
CA THR A 34 -2.53 -0.51 5.16
C THR A 34 -2.10 -1.61 4.20
N PRO A 35 -0.83 -1.64 3.74
CA PRO A 35 -0.33 -2.74 2.91
C PRO A 35 -0.49 -4.13 3.55
N ALA A 36 -0.37 -4.22 4.87
CA ALA A 36 -0.59 -5.48 5.59
C ALA A 36 -2.06 -5.94 5.51
N GLU A 37 -3.01 -5.05 5.78
CA GLU A 37 -4.44 -5.34 5.66
C GLU A 37 -4.81 -5.76 4.23
N GLN A 38 -4.25 -5.07 3.22
CA GLN A 38 -4.45 -5.43 1.81
C GLN A 38 -3.95 -6.85 1.52
N TYR A 39 -2.75 -7.20 2.01
CA TYR A 39 -2.17 -8.52 1.81
C TYR A 39 -3.05 -9.63 2.39
N PHE A 40 -3.48 -9.50 3.65
CA PHE A 40 -4.31 -10.53 4.29
C PHE A 40 -5.72 -10.59 3.69
N LEU A 41 -6.31 -9.44 3.33
CA LEU A 41 -7.60 -9.41 2.66
C LEU A 41 -7.54 -10.05 1.27
N ALA A 42 -6.50 -9.78 0.48
CA ALA A 42 -6.33 -10.39 -0.84
C ALA A 42 -6.32 -11.92 -0.73
N ARG A 43 -5.51 -12.48 0.18
CA ARG A 43 -5.46 -13.94 0.42
C ARG A 43 -6.81 -14.51 0.85
N ARG A 44 -7.53 -13.80 1.73
CA ARG A 44 -8.88 -14.22 2.13
C ARG A 44 -9.86 -14.22 0.95
N LEU A 45 -9.84 -13.17 0.14
CA LEU A 45 -10.72 -13.04 -1.03
C LEU A 45 -10.42 -14.12 -2.06
N GLU A 46 -9.16 -14.44 -2.29
CA GLU A 46 -8.75 -15.58 -3.12
C GLU A 46 -9.29 -16.90 -2.58
N SER A 47 -9.09 -17.17 -1.27
CA SER A 47 -9.54 -18.42 -0.64
C SER A 47 -11.06 -18.59 -0.61
N THR A 48 -11.81 -17.51 -0.69
CA THR A 48 -13.30 -17.50 -0.72
C THR A 48 -13.87 -17.36 -2.14
N GLY A 49 -13.03 -17.28 -3.18
CA GLY A 49 -13.45 -17.14 -4.58
C GLY A 49 -14.02 -15.76 -4.91
N ARG A 50 -13.80 -14.74 -4.08
CA ARG A 50 -14.35 -13.38 -4.24
C ARG A 50 -13.37 -12.39 -4.86
N ALA A 51 -12.12 -12.78 -5.11
CA ALA A 51 -11.08 -11.89 -5.64
C ALA A 51 -11.46 -11.27 -6.98
N GLY A 52 -12.10 -12.03 -7.88
CA GLY A 52 -12.53 -11.56 -9.20
C GLY A 52 -13.57 -10.44 -9.20
N GLN A 53 -14.21 -10.16 -8.06
CA GLN A 53 -15.18 -9.06 -7.91
C GLN A 53 -14.58 -7.85 -7.19
N THR A 54 -13.27 -7.82 -6.97
CA THR A 54 -12.63 -6.80 -6.14
C THR A 54 -11.39 -6.22 -6.80
N LEU A 55 -11.09 -4.96 -6.47
CA LEU A 55 -9.82 -4.35 -6.80
C LEU A 55 -9.32 -3.42 -5.69
N PHE A 56 -8.01 -3.28 -5.57
CA PHE A 56 -7.38 -2.33 -4.65
C PHE A 56 -6.94 -1.09 -5.42
N PHE A 57 -7.52 0.05 -5.06
CA PHE A 57 -7.16 1.33 -5.67
C PHE A 57 -6.98 2.42 -4.62
N GLY A 58 -5.97 3.27 -4.78
CA GLY A 58 -5.63 4.35 -3.83
C GLY A 58 -5.70 5.76 -4.42
N GLY A 59 -6.34 5.91 -5.60
CA GLY A 59 -6.48 7.20 -6.28
C GLY A 59 -5.43 7.47 -7.35
N ALA A 60 -4.28 6.77 -7.32
CA ALA A 60 -3.25 6.84 -8.36
C ALA A 60 -2.38 5.58 -8.35
N PRO A 61 -1.74 5.23 -9.50
CA PRO A 61 -0.72 4.21 -9.54
C PRO A 61 0.41 4.48 -8.54
N GLY A 62 0.93 3.45 -7.89
CA GLY A 62 1.98 3.57 -6.87
C GLY A 62 1.46 3.87 -5.45
N ALA A 63 0.15 4.03 -5.25
CA ALA A 63 -0.43 4.19 -3.92
C ALA A 63 -0.16 2.95 -3.03
N GLN A 64 0.28 3.19 -1.80
CA GLN A 64 0.45 2.13 -0.79
C GLN A 64 -0.81 1.95 0.05
N ARG A 65 -1.45 3.06 0.41
CA ARG A 65 -2.73 3.00 1.10
C ARG A 65 -3.83 2.96 0.06
N ARG A 66 -4.55 1.84 0.00
CA ARG A 66 -5.59 1.62 -1.00
C ARG A 66 -6.89 1.24 -0.32
N LYS A 67 -7.99 1.61 -0.91
CA LYS A 67 -9.30 1.07 -0.58
C LYS A 67 -9.49 -0.23 -1.35
N LEU A 68 -10.19 -1.17 -0.74
CA LEU A 68 -10.78 -2.30 -1.46
C LEU A 68 -12.10 -1.84 -2.05
N PHE A 69 -12.25 -1.90 -3.35
CA PHE A 69 -13.52 -1.71 -4.04
C PHE A 69 -14.13 -3.07 -4.35
N VAL A 70 -15.38 -3.24 -3.98
CA VAL A 70 -16.23 -4.36 -4.43
C VAL A 70 -17.07 -3.84 -5.57
N LEU A 71 -17.03 -4.53 -6.70
CA LEU A 71 -17.69 -4.12 -7.94
C LEU A 71 -19.01 -4.87 -8.12
N PRO A 72 -20.02 -4.24 -8.72
CA PRO A 72 -21.22 -4.94 -9.15
C PRO A 72 -20.91 -6.08 -10.13
N GLU A 73 -21.68 -7.16 -10.09
CA GLU A 73 -21.47 -8.33 -10.95
C GLU A 73 -21.47 -8.00 -12.44
N TYR A 74 -22.27 -7.00 -12.88
CA TYR A 74 -22.30 -6.63 -14.29
C TYR A 74 -20.96 -6.07 -14.79
N LEU A 75 -20.18 -5.38 -13.93
CA LEU A 75 -18.84 -4.89 -14.30
C LEU A 75 -17.82 -6.02 -14.42
N THR A 76 -17.91 -7.01 -13.56
CA THR A 76 -17.04 -8.19 -13.64
C THR A 76 -17.37 -9.05 -14.86
N ALA A 77 -18.66 -9.17 -15.19
CA ALA A 77 -19.10 -9.85 -16.40
C ALA A 77 -18.66 -9.12 -17.69
N LEU A 78 -18.65 -7.78 -17.69
CA LEU A 78 -18.15 -6.98 -18.80
C LEU A 78 -16.64 -7.10 -19.01
N ALA A 79 -15.87 -7.29 -17.93
CA ALA A 79 -14.42 -7.42 -17.99
C ALA A 79 -14.00 -8.73 -18.71
N ASP A 80 -14.77 -9.83 -18.53
CA ASP A 80 -14.58 -11.13 -19.17
C ASP A 80 -13.09 -11.59 -19.24
N GLY A 81 -12.36 -11.36 -18.15
CA GLY A 81 -10.92 -11.66 -18.05
C GLY A 81 -9.99 -10.50 -18.40
N ASP A 82 -10.51 -9.37 -18.89
CA ASP A 82 -9.75 -8.14 -19.09
C ASP A 82 -9.45 -7.44 -17.77
N ASP A 83 -8.65 -6.36 -17.85
CA ASP A 83 -8.31 -5.54 -16.66
C ASP A 83 -9.57 -4.91 -16.06
N LEU A 84 -9.89 -5.34 -14.85
CA LEU A 84 -11.09 -4.91 -14.12
C LEU A 84 -11.08 -3.41 -13.80
N TYR A 85 -9.88 -2.82 -13.60
CA TYR A 85 -9.73 -1.39 -13.39
C TYR A 85 -10.07 -0.61 -14.65
N GLU A 86 -9.48 -0.99 -15.78
CA GLU A 86 -9.70 -0.33 -17.09
C GLU A 86 -11.18 -0.45 -17.50
N THR A 87 -11.77 -1.64 -17.37
CA THR A 87 -13.20 -1.85 -17.65
C THR A 87 -14.08 -0.94 -16.78
N THR A 88 -13.78 -0.84 -15.47
CA THR A 88 -14.55 0.00 -14.55
C THR A 88 -14.45 1.48 -14.94
N VAL A 89 -13.24 1.95 -15.27
CA VAL A 89 -13.01 3.35 -15.71
C VAL A 89 -13.69 3.62 -17.03
N GLN A 90 -13.60 2.71 -17.99
CA GLN A 90 -14.24 2.85 -19.29
C GLN A 90 -15.77 2.96 -19.18
N PHE A 91 -16.37 2.17 -18.30
CA PHE A 91 -17.83 2.13 -18.16
C PHE A 91 -18.41 3.25 -17.28
N LEU A 92 -17.75 3.58 -16.15
CA LEU A 92 -18.25 4.55 -15.17
C LEU A 92 -17.58 5.93 -15.27
N GLY A 93 -16.46 6.04 -15.99
CA GLY A 93 -15.74 7.29 -16.13
C GLY A 93 -15.28 7.86 -14.78
N ALA A 94 -15.55 9.15 -14.57
CA ALA A 94 -15.13 9.86 -13.36
C ALA A 94 -15.78 9.33 -12.06
N ASP A 95 -16.89 8.63 -12.14
CA ASP A 95 -17.62 8.07 -10.99
C ASP A 95 -17.08 6.71 -10.54
N ALA A 96 -16.16 6.10 -11.30
CA ALA A 96 -15.62 4.77 -11.00
C ALA A 96 -15.10 4.64 -9.56
N PHE A 97 -14.35 5.66 -9.10
CA PHE A 97 -13.69 5.66 -7.79
C PHE A 97 -13.96 6.94 -7.01
N ARG A 98 -15.18 7.49 -7.11
CA ARG A 98 -15.62 8.74 -6.46
C ARG A 98 -15.46 8.76 -4.93
N ASP A 99 -15.29 7.60 -4.31
CA ASP A 99 -15.03 7.46 -2.87
C ASP A 99 -13.64 7.98 -2.47
N ILE A 100 -12.79 8.30 -3.45
CA ILE A 100 -11.48 8.92 -3.24
C ILE A 100 -11.49 10.32 -3.82
N THR A 101 -11.14 11.30 -2.99
CA THR A 101 -10.94 12.69 -3.43
C THR A 101 -9.46 13.03 -3.33
N VAL A 102 -8.93 13.69 -4.35
CA VAL A 102 -7.57 14.23 -4.33
C VAL A 102 -7.64 15.71 -3.93
N LEU A 103 -6.90 16.05 -2.88
CA LEU A 103 -6.70 17.41 -2.41
C LEU A 103 -5.26 17.85 -2.68
N LYS A 104 -5.07 19.11 -3.05
CA LYS A 104 -3.77 19.75 -3.07
C LYS A 104 -3.66 20.63 -1.83
N ILE A 105 -2.62 20.39 -1.02
CA ILE A 105 -2.27 21.21 0.12
C ILE A 105 -1.01 21.96 -0.23
N ALA A 106 -1.06 23.30 -0.25
CA ALA A 106 0.03 24.17 -0.65
C ALA A 106 0.34 25.21 0.42
N GLY A 107 1.60 25.26 0.84
CA GLY A 107 2.16 26.27 1.74
C GLY A 107 2.60 27.53 0.99
N GLY A 108 3.03 28.53 1.77
CA GLY A 108 3.49 29.82 1.25
C GLY A 108 4.95 29.84 0.73
N GLY A 109 5.66 28.71 0.75
CA GLY A 109 7.05 28.63 0.29
C GLY A 109 8.10 29.12 1.29
N PHE A 110 7.73 29.33 2.56
CA PHE A 110 8.65 29.80 3.59
C PHE A 110 9.34 28.67 4.34
N ARG A 111 8.85 27.45 4.21
CA ARG A 111 9.31 26.27 4.94
C ARG A 111 9.04 25.00 4.17
N ASP A 112 9.99 24.08 4.21
CA ASP A 112 9.83 22.72 3.68
C ASP A 112 8.96 21.91 4.61
N PHE A 113 8.03 21.14 4.03
CA PHE A 113 7.15 20.22 4.76
C PHE A 113 7.53 18.77 4.47
N SER A 114 7.70 18.01 5.54
CA SER A 114 7.87 16.57 5.43
C SER A 114 6.51 15.86 5.34
N HIS A 115 6.52 14.62 4.89
CA HIS A 115 5.33 13.75 4.96
C HIS A 115 4.71 13.70 6.37
N ARG A 116 5.55 13.74 7.42
CA ARG A 116 5.10 13.72 8.82
C ARG A 116 4.38 14.99 9.22
N ASP A 117 4.79 16.14 8.70
CA ASP A 117 4.13 17.42 8.98
C ASP A 117 2.72 17.44 8.40
N TYR A 118 2.53 17.02 7.15
CA TYR A 118 1.20 16.88 6.55
C TYR A 118 0.33 15.90 7.32
N LEU A 119 0.85 14.70 7.61
CA LEU A 119 0.10 13.67 8.32
C LEU A 119 -0.28 14.12 9.73
N GLY A 120 0.67 14.67 10.47
CA GLY A 120 0.43 15.17 11.83
C GLY A 120 -0.64 16.25 11.86
N SER A 121 -0.64 17.16 10.88
CA SER A 121 -1.64 18.22 10.77
C SER A 121 -3.04 17.67 10.49
N LEU A 122 -3.18 16.69 9.62
CA LEU A 122 -4.48 16.04 9.34
C LEU A 122 -5.00 15.28 10.56
N LEU A 123 -4.14 14.54 11.25
CA LEU A 123 -4.52 13.81 12.47
C LEU A 123 -4.89 14.74 13.62
N SER A 124 -4.27 15.92 13.72
CA SER A 124 -4.60 16.91 14.75
C SER A 124 -6.01 17.50 14.61
N LEU A 125 -6.64 17.38 13.45
CA LEU A 125 -8.05 17.72 13.21
C LEU A 125 -9.03 16.63 13.70
N GLY A 126 -8.53 15.55 14.31
CA GLY A 126 -9.35 14.43 14.77
C GLY A 126 -9.69 13.42 13.67
N LEU A 127 -9.05 13.50 12.49
CA LEU A 127 -9.24 12.52 11.43
C LEU A 127 -8.53 11.22 11.78
N GLU A 128 -9.20 10.11 11.56
CA GLU A 128 -8.60 8.79 11.70
C GLU A 128 -7.71 8.46 10.50
N ARG A 129 -6.76 7.56 10.69
CA ARG A 129 -5.79 7.19 9.66
C ARG A 129 -6.44 6.44 8.47
N ASP A 130 -7.59 5.84 8.68
CA ASP A 130 -8.33 5.05 7.70
C ASP A 130 -9.11 5.90 6.68
N VAL A 131 -9.34 7.20 6.95
CA VAL A 131 -9.90 8.16 5.98
C VAL A 131 -8.82 8.90 5.18
N ILE A 132 -7.53 8.67 5.48
CA ILE A 132 -6.38 9.30 4.82
C ILE A 132 -5.63 8.23 4.02
N GLY A 133 -5.56 8.40 2.71
CA GLY A 133 -4.76 7.59 1.80
C GLY A 133 -3.28 7.98 1.81
N ASP A 134 -2.67 8.02 0.64
CA ASP A 134 -1.29 8.48 0.50
C ASP A 134 -1.20 10.01 0.55
N ILE A 135 -0.08 10.48 1.06
CA ILE A 135 0.37 11.88 0.98
C ILE A 135 1.58 11.87 0.05
N ALA A 136 1.46 12.54 -1.08
CA ALA A 136 2.47 12.56 -2.14
C ALA A 136 3.03 13.98 -2.29
N PRO A 137 4.17 14.34 -1.67
CA PRO A 137 4.82 15.62 -1.88
C PRO A 137 5.15 15.81 -3.36
N ILE A 138 4.85 17.02 -3.88
CA ILE A 138 5.14 17.43 -5.26
C ILE A 138 6.42 18.27 -5.27
N ASP A 139 6.54 19.13 -4.26
CA ASP A 139 7.69 19.99 -4.01
C ASP A 139 7.88 20.14 -2.48
N GLU A 140 8.75 21.05 -2.05
CA GLU A 140 9.13 21.28 -0.65
C GLU A 140 7.94 21.73 0.23
N TYR A 141 6.91 22.34 -0.35
CA TYR A 141 5.79 22.94 0.40
C TYR A 141 4.41 22.60 -0.17
N THR A 142 4.34 21.66 -1.13
CA THR A 142 3.09 21.25 -1.76
C THR A 142 2.97 19.71 -1.78
N ALA A 143 1.79 19.20 -1.49
CA ALA A 143 1.50 17.78 -1.62
C ALA A 143 0.12 17.52 -2.22
N TYR A 144 -0.02 16.42 -2.95
CA TYR A 144 -1.31 15.79 -3.16
C TYR A 144 -1.62 14.88 -1.96
N VAL A 145 -2.86 14.97 -1.48
CA VAL A 145 -3.37 14.14 -0.39
C VAL A 145 -4.61 13.43 -0.87
N PHE A 146 -4.58 12.12 -0.79
CA PHE A 146 -5.71 11.27 -1.15
C PHE A 146 -6.56 11.05 0.10
N VAL A 147 -7.82 11.38 0.04
CA VAL A 147 -8.72 11.25 1.21
C VAL A 147 -10.03 10.58 0.82
N ASP A 148 -10.69 10.02 1.81
CA ASP A 148 -12.08 9.57 1.66
C ASP A 148 -12.97 10.78 1.31
N CYS A 149 -13.87 10.61 0.35
CA CYS A 149 -14.75 11.71 -0.12
C CYS A 149 -15.58 12.35 1.01
N ARG A 150 -15.89 11.57 2.06
CA ARG A 150 -16.69 12.02 3.22
C ARG A 150 -16.01 13.12 4.03
N VAL A 151 -14.67 13.16 4.06
CA VAL A 151 -13.90 14.16 4.81
C VAL A 151 -13.39 15.30 3.94
N ALA A 152 -13.53 15.20 2.62
CA ALA A 152 -12.99 16.20 1.68
C ALA A 152 -13.63 17.58 1.86
N GLY A 153 -14.95 17.66 2.07
CA GLY A 153 -15.65 18.92 2.35
C GLY A 153 -15.13 19.60 3.60
N PHE A 154 -15.05 18.84 4.70
CA PHE A 154 -14.51 19.34 5.97
C PHE A 154 -13.09 19.91 5.82
N LEU A 155 -12.21 19.22 5.09
CA LEU A 155 -10.83 19.70 4.87
C LEU A 155 -10.76 20.96 3.98
N LEU A 156 -11.68 21.12 3.03
CA LEU A 156 -11.75 22.31 2.18
C LEU A 156 -12.21 23.54 2.94
N ASP A 157 -13.09 23.36 3.92
CA ASP A 157 -13.69 24.43 4.71
C ASP A 157 -12.88 24.74 6.00
N THR A 158 -11.88 23.91 6.33
CA THR A 158 -11.08 24.07 7.53
C THR A 158 -9.82 24.90 7.25
N GLU A 159 -9.52 25.85 8.13
CA GLU A 159 -8.22 26.55 8.11
C GLU A 159 -7.13 25.58 8.62
N LEU A 160 -6.47 24.91 7.68
CA LEU A 160 -5.43 23.95 7.98
C LEU A 160 -4.08 24.66 8.20
N ARG A 161 -3.32 24.15 9.19
CA ARG A 161 -1.91 24.51 9.38
C ARG A 161 -1.05 23.27 9.27
N VAL A 162 0.01 23.35 8.48
CA VAL A 162 1.04 22.30 8.40
C VAL A 162 2.27 22.80 9.17
N ALA A 163 2.68 22.08 10.18
CA ALA A 163 3.59 22.58 11.21
C ALA A 163 3.00 23.87 11.87
N SER A 164 3.57 25.05 11.61
CA SER A 164 3.05 26.35 12.10
C SER A 164 2.42 27.19 11.01
N ASP A 165 2.58 26.82 9.74
CA ASP A 165 2.25 27.66 8.60
C ASP A 165 0.83 27.41 8.11
N ARG A 166 0.12 28.48 7.78
CA ARG A 166 -1.17 28.36 7.09
C ARG A 166 -0.96 27.80 5.69
N VAL A 167 -1.80 26.85 5.30
CA VAL A 167 -1.76 26.25 3.96
C VAL A 167 -3.11 26.40 3.28
N LYS A 168 -3.08 26.40 1.95
CA LYS A 168 -4.28 26.40 1.13
C LYS A 168 -4.63 24.98 0.74
N VAL A 169 -5.86 24.57 1.03
CA VAL A 169 -6.42 23.28 0.61
C VAL A 169 -7.36 23.50 -0.57
N THR A 170 -7.18 22.77 -1.66
CA THR A 170 -8.04 22.82 -2.84
C THR A 170 -8.28 21.43 -3.41
N ARG A 171 -9.40 21.21 -4.09
CA ARG A 171 -9.56 19.99 -4.91
C ARG A 171 -8.54 20.02 -6.04
N ALA A 172 -8.02 18.85 -6.39
CA ALA A 172 -7.05 18.70 -7.47
C ALA A 172 -7.48 17.62 -8.44
N ALA A 173 -7.29 17.89 -9.73
CA ALA A 173 -7.20 16.86 -10.75
C ALA A 173 -5.73 16.47 -10.91
N LEU A 174 -5.46 15.18 -10.98
CA LEU A 174 -4.09 14.71 -11.21
C LEU A 174 -3.71 14.93 -12.69
N PRO A 175 -2.46 15.29 -12.99
CA PRO A 175 -1.97 15.33 -14.36
C PRO A 175 -2.14 13.96 -15.07
N ALA A 176 -2.30 13.98 -16.38
CA ALA A 176 -2.34 12.76 -17.18
C ALA A 176 -1.05 11.93 -16.95
N GLY A 177 -1.19 10.63 -16.72
CA GLY A 177 -0.08 9.73 -16.44
C GLY A 177 0.56 9.90 -15.05
N TYR A 178 -0.05 10.69 -14.15
CA TYR A 178 0.46 10.84 -12.80
C TYR A 178 0.55 9.50 -12.08
N ARG A 179 1.66 9.30 -11.38
CA ARG A 179 1.87 8.19 -10.46
C ARG A 179 2.57 8.67 -9.20
N ILE A 180 2.30 8.04 -8.09
CA ILE A 180 3.01 8.35 -6.84
C ILE A 180 4.40 7.73 -6.94
N GLU A 181 5.41 8.60 -7.02
CA GLU A 181 6.80 8.18 -7.02
C GLU A 181 7.28 7.91 -5.59
N ARG A 182 8.09 6.86 -5.46
CA ARG A 182 8.76 6.51 -4.21
C ARG A 182 10.24 6.36 -4.45
N LYS A 183 11.00 6.78 -3.47
CA LYS A 183 12.44 6.60 -3.52
C LYS A 183 12.79 5.18 -3.04
N PHE A 184 13.52 4.48 -3.88
CA PHE A 184 14.03 3.15 -3.58
C PHE A 184 15.53 3.10 -3.82
N LYS A 185 16.22 2.30 -3.01
CA LYS A 185 17.59 1.91 -3.28
C LYS A 185 17.57 0.51 -3.91
N PRO A 186 17.98 0.36 -5.18
CA PRO A 186 18.05 -0.95 -5.83
C PRO A 186 19.15 -1.81 -5.19
N ILE A 187 18.88 -3.10 -5.10
CA ILE A 187 19.83 -4.11 -4.60
C ILE A 187 19.84 -5.26 -5.61
N ALA A 188 21.04 -5.63 -6.03
CA ALA A 188 21.27 -6.82 -6.85
C ALA A 188 22.36 -7.68 -6.21
N ASP A 189 22.04 -8.93 -5.94
CA ASP A 189 22.96 -9.88 -5.30
C ASP A 189 22.70 -11.29 -5.83
N THR A 190 23.43 -12.28 -5.32
CA THR A 190 23.22 -13.69 -5.61
C THR A 190 23.15 -14.51 -4.32
N VAL A 191 22.19 -15.41 -4.25
CA VAL A 191 22.00 -16.32 -3.11
C VAL A 191 22.19 -17.78 -3.54
N ALA A 192 22.60 -18.64 -2.62
CA ALA A 192 22.77 -20.07 -2.91
C ALA A 192 21.41 -20.78 -3.05
N SER A 193 20.37 -20.24 -2.43
CA SER A 193 18.98 -20.71 -2.53
C SER A 193 18.06 -19.56 -2.14
N PRO A 194 16.82 -19.50 -2.65
CA PRO A 194 15.85 -18.47 -2.31
C PRO A 194 15.20 -18.72 -0.93
N ARG A 195 16.03 -18.92 0.09
CA ARG A 195 15.63 -19.12 1.49
C ARG A 195 15.74 -17.80 2.24
N LEU A 196 14.86 -17.59 3.19
CA LEU A 196 14.77 -16.35 3.97
C LEU A 196 16.10 -15.99 4.65
N ASP A 197 16.79 -16.98 5.27
CA ASP A 197 18.10 -16.75 5.89
C ASP A 197 19.15 -16.21 4.90
N GLY A 198 19.18 -16.76 3.70
CA GLY A 198 20.11 -16.33 2.64
C GLY A 198 19.74 -14.99 2.03
N VAL A 199 18.45 -14.75 1.82
CA VAL A 199 17.95 -13.49 1.26
C VAL A 199 18.14 -12.34 2.25
N VAL A 200 17.79 -12.51 3.53
CA VAL A 200 18.01 -11.50 4.58
C VAL A 200 19.51 -11.19 4.74
N ALA A 201 20.37 -12.21 4.70
CA ALA A 201 21.83 -12.02 4.74
C ALA A 201 22.30 -11.12 3.60
N ALA A 202 21.85 -11.38 2.36
CA ALA A 202 22.21 -10.59 1.17
C ALA A 202 21.66 -9.16 1.26
N LEU A 203 20.37 -8.98 1.59
CA LEU A 203 19.74 -7.66 1.66
C LEU A 203 20.29 -6.75 2.76
N CYS A 204 20.71 -7.33 3.87
CA CYS A 204 21.19 -6.61 5.05
C CYS A 204 22.72 -6.56 5.14
N ASN A 205 23.45 -7.17 4.20
CA ASN A 205 24.90 -7.35 4.26
C ASN A 205 25.37 -8.01 5.58
N LEU A 206 24.73 -9.13 5.92
CA LEU A 206 25.00 -9.90 7.13
C LEU A 206 25.57 -11.28 6.78
N SER A 207 26.20 -11.95 7.76
CA SER A 207 26.43 -13.38 7.65
C SER A 207 25.11 -14.14 7.69
N ARG A 208 25.06 -15.34 7.09
CA ARG A 208 23.87 -16.19 7.11
C ARG A 208 23.46 -16.57 8.53
N GLU A 209 24.42 -16.76 9.42
CA GLU A 209 24.17 -17.07 10.83
C GLU A 209 23.53 -15.88 11.56
N ALA A 210 24.07 -14.67 11.38
CA ALA A 210 23.47 -13.45 11.94
C ALA A 210 22.04 -13.19 11.39
N ALA A 211 21.78 -13.52 10.12
CA ALA A 211 20.43 -13.45 9.56
C ALA A 211 19.48 -14.45 10.22
N LYS A 212 19.93 -15.68 10.47
CA LYS A 212 19.12 -16.68 11.21
C LYS A 212 18.83 -16.23 12.63
N GLU A 213 19.82 -15.69 13.35
CA GLU A 213 19.61 -15.17 14.71
C GLU A 213 18.53 -14.09 14.72
N LYS A 214 18.56 -13.14 13.78
CA LYS A 214 17.52 -12.11 13.65
C LYS A 214 16.14 -12.69 13.38
N ILE A 215 16.03 -13.71 12.53
CA ILE A 215 14.75 -14.37 12.22
C ILE A 215 14.22 -15.05 13.49
N VAL A 216 15.05 -15.83 14.18
CA VAL A 216 14.66 -16.54 15.41
C VAL A 216 14.32 -15.58 16.55
N ALA A 217 14.98 -14.42 16.60
CA ALA A 217 14.70 -13.36 17.56
C ALA A 217 13.39 -12.59 17.25
N GLY A 218 12.70 -12.90 16.14
CA GLY A 218 11.47 -12.19 15.74
C GLY A 218 11.71 -10.78 15.23
N GLU A 219 12.91 -10.49 14.75
CA GLU A 219 13.29 -9.17 14.21
C GLU A 219 13.07 -9.07 12.69
N VAL A 220 12.57 -10.12 12.07
CA VAL A 220 12.28 -10.18 10.63
C VAL A 220 10.80 -10.45 10.44
N GLU A 221 10.15 -9.61 9.64
CA GLU A 221 8.82 -9.89 9.10
C GLU A 221 8.97 -10.31 7.63
N HIS A 222 8.22 -11.36 7.26
CA HIS A 222 8.04 -11.82 5.89
C HIS A 222 6.56 -11.68 5.54
N ASN A 223 6.26 -10.85 4.56
CA ASN A 223 4.89 -10.55 4.15
C ASN A 223 3.99 -10.13 5.33
N TYR A 224 4.51 -9.20 6.15
CA TYR A 224 3.83 -8.61 7.31
C TYR A 224 3.58 -9.57 8.49
N GLU A 225 4.13 -10.78 8.46
CA GLU A 225 4.12 -11.72 9.57
C GLU A 225 5.53 -11.88 10.16
N ILE A 226 5.64 -12.00 11.49
CA ILE A 226 6.92 -12.32 12.12
C ILE A 226 7.38 -13.68 11.60
N ALA A 227 8.53 -13.69 10.97
CA ALA A 227 9.10 -14.90 10.39
C ALA A 227 9.61 -15.84 11.48
N ALA A 228 9.11 -17.08 11.50
CA ALA A 228 9.53 -18.10 12.45
C ALA A 228 10.53 -19.11 11.86
N ARG A 229 10.62 -19.16 10.52
CA ARG A 229 11.38 -20.21 9.81
C ARG A 229 12.47 -19.59 8.93
N PRO A 230 13.75 -19.74 9.29
CA PRO A 230 14.87 -19.27 8.47
C PRO A 230 14.93 -19.92 7.07
N ASP A 231 14.36 -21.10 6.92
CA ASP A 231 14.32 -21.85 5.67
C ASP A 231 13.07 -21.59 4.83
N ALA A 232 12.20 -20.65 5.21
CA ALA A 232 11.05 -20.26 4.41
C ALA A 232 11.50 -19.80 3.01
N ALA A 233 10.72 -20.20 1.99
CA ALA A 233 10.98 -19.78 0.63
C ALA A 233 10.63 -18.28 0.45
N VAL A 234 11.43 -17.58 -0.34
CA VAL A 234 11.21 -16.18 -0.73
C VAL A 234 10.99 -16.13 -2.23
N ALA A 235 9.97 -15.43 -2.66
CA ALA A 235 9.57 -15.27 -4.06
C ALA A 235 9.53 -13.80 -4.49
N ALA A 236 9.37 -13.56 -5.78
CA ALA A 236 9.10 -12.24 -6.33
C ALA A 236 7.77 -11.70 -5.76
N GLY A 237 7.75 -10.42 -5.41
CA GLY A 237 6.61 -9.76 -4.75
C GLY A 237 6.66 -9.82 -3.23
N ASP A 238 7.52 -10.64 -2.62
CA ASP A 238 7.65 -10.72 -1.17
C ASP A 238 8.19 -9.42 -0.57
N VAL A 239 7.64 -9.07 0.58
CA VAL A 239 8.04 -7.90 1.36
C VAL A 239 8.71 -8.38 2.65
N LEU A 240 9.93 -7.90 2.89
CA LEU A 240 10.72 -8.23 4.07
C LEU A 240 10.96 -6.97 4.89
N SER A 241 10.59 -6.97 6.17
CA SER A 241 10.95 -5.90 7.12
C SER A 241 11.96 -6.45 8.12
N VAL A 242 13.11 -5.78 8.26
CA VAL A 242 14.16 -6.18 9.19
C VAL A 242 14.39 -5.06 10.19
N ARG A 243 14.16 -5.34 11.47
CA ARG A 243 14.29 -4.37 12.57
C ARG A 243 15.69 -3.74 12.58
N GLY A 244 15.74 -2.40 12.61
CA GLY A 244 16.97 -1.63 12.62
C GLY A 244 17.66 -1.49 11.26
N VAL A 245 17.16 -2.18 10.21
CA VAL A 245 17.76 -2.13 8.87
C VAL A 245 16.82 -1.47 7.86
N GLY A 246 15.56 -1.90 7.79
CA GLY A 246 14.56 -1.30 6.91
C GLY A 246 13.65 -2.32 6.24
N LYS A 247 12.85 -1.81 5.30
CA LYS A 247 11.87 -2.58 4.53
C LYS A 247 12.39 -2.80 3.10
N PHE A 248 12.19 -4.00 2.60
CA PHE A 248 12.62 -4.45 1.28
C PHE A 248 11.46 -5.08 0.53
N GLU A 249 11.50 -4.97 -0.79
CA GLU A 249 10.61 -5.70 -1.68
C GLU A 249 11.46 -6.50 -2.67
N VAL A 250 11.16 -7.77 -2.79
CA VAL A 250 11.84 -8.68 -3.74
C VAL A 250 11.18 -8.51 -5.10
N GLU A 251 11.92 -7.97 -6.08
CA GLU A 251 11.40 -7.77 -7.43
C GLU A 251 11.46 -9.05 -8.25
N SER A 252 12.58 -9.78 -8.12
CA SER A 252 12.73 -11.07 -8.80
C SER A 252 13.75 -11.98 -8.12
N VAL A 253 13.51 -13.27 -8.25
CA VAL A 253 14.48 -14.32 -7.96
C VAL A 253 14.58 -15.18 -9.22
N SER A 254 15.76 -15.21 -9.87
CA SER A 254 15.96 -15.96 -11.12
C SER A 254 16.00 -17.46 -10.89
N ASP A 255 15.95 -18.20 -11.97
CA ASP A 255 16.41 -19.59 -11.99
C ASP A 255 17.90 -19.69 -11.65
N PRO A 256 18.38 -20.87 -11.21
CA PRO A 256 19.78 -21.03 -10.85
C PRO A 256 20.70 -20.80 -12.06
N THR A 257 21.74 -20.00 -11.84
CA THR A 257 22.81 -19.77 -12.82
C THR A 257 23.59 -21.07 -13.09
N ARG A 258 24.47 -21.06 -14.10
CA ARG A 258 25.39 -22.21 -14.39
C ARG A 258 26.22 -22.63 -13.17
N LYS A 259 26.42 -21.73 -12.18
CA LYS A 259 27.15 -22.00 -10.92
C LYS A 259 26.20 -22.41 -9.77
N GLY A 260 24.92 -22.69 -10.06
CA GLY A 260 23.94 -23.10 -9.06
C GLY A 260 23.48 -21.98 -8.10
N ARG A 261 23.73 -20.72 -8.41
CA ARG A 261 23.29 -19.58 -7.59
C ARG A 261 22.11 -18.87 -8.22
N PHE A 262 21.22 -18.33 -7.41
CA PHE A 262 20.04 -17.56 -7.81
C PHE A 262 20.38 -16.06 -7.81
N ARG A 263 20.01 -15.34 -8.86
CA ARG A 263 20.12 -13.87 -8.89
C ARG A 263 18.94 -13.29 -8.15
N LEU A 264 19.22 -12.47 -7.15
CA LEU A 264 18.24 -11.72 -6.36
C LEU A 264 18.24 -10.26 -6.81
N ILE A 265 17.08 -9.76 -7.22
CA ILE A 265 16.83 -8.34 -7.44
C ILE A 265 15.78 -7.90 -6.42
N ALA A 266 16.12 -6.85 -5.69
CA ALA A 266 15.24 -6.30 -4.66
C ALA A 266 15.40 -4.77 -4.60
N ARG A 267 14.49 -4.11 -3.90
CA ARG A 267 14.57 -2.68 -3.63
C ARG A 267 14.33 -2.40 -2.15
N LYS A 268 15.11 -1.50 -1.60
CA LYS A 268 14.93 -1.03 -0.22
C LYS A 268 14.13 0.27 -0.25
N TYR A 269 13.12 0.38 0.60
CA TYR A 269 12.40 1.64 0.85
C TYR A 269 13.34 2.63 1.55
N ILE A 270 13.38 3.90 1.09
CA ILE A 270 14.20 4.98 1.64
C ILE A 270 13.29 5.97 2.39
#